data_28edc5d9ff5045a1f060d2a90d9c15d0
#
_entry.id   28edc5d9ff5045a1f060d2a90d9c15d0
#
_cell.length_a   1.000
_cell.length_b   1.000
_cell.length_c   1.000
_cell.angle_alpha   90.00
_cell.angle_beta   90.00
_cell.angle_gamma   90.00
#
_symmetry.space_group_name_H-M   'P 1'
#
loop_
_entity.id
_entity.type
_entity.pdbx_description
1 polymer ?
#
loop_
_entity_poly.entity_id
_entity_poly.type
_entity_poly.pdbx_seq_one_letter_code
_entity_poly.pdbx_strand_id
1 'polypeptide(L)'
;MAFGIGQGRACASQKLKPKARFDLKIVSFFCLGVLLSGLGAANATGPDGNGAYATGSYRNLFAEAGHSQAEIQHKIDGAFQQLFHGNPTNETVYYPAGSNSNGPLAFITDIKHHDVRTEGLSYGMMIAVQLNKKPEFDALWNWSKTYLYVAETNHPSCGFFAWQARTNGVRMSQFVAPDGEEYYVTALYFAAHRWRNGAGIYNYKQQADELLSRMRHRAPITGSMPMPWRNTNVTVTAGPLFDEKHKMVLFSPSSERNRFTDPSYHLPAFYELWSRWGASEDSEFWKQAADTSRDFFVRVTHPVTGLNPNYANFDGSFVTTFGRSNTNFSYDAFRTAGNWSVDWSWWEKDVRERQLSDKLQAFFESAGTNYGCQFTLDGKQMEPRHAQGLVAVNAVASLAANDPRAKKFVEELWNTPTPDGLERYYEGLLYMMALLHCGGEFKVW
;
A
#
# COMPACT_ATOMS: atom_id res chain seq x y z
N MET A 1 20.57 -34.45 39.81
CA MET A 1 19.57 -34.88 40.82
C MET A 1 18.23 -34.69 40.13
N ALA A 2 17.72 -35.70 39.48
CA ALA A 2 17.02 -36.91 39.93
C ALA A 2 15.56 -36.56 40.27
N PHE A 3 14.71 -37.07 39.37
CA PHE A 3 13.57 -37.97 39.51
C PHE A 3 12.25 -37.41 40.02
N GLY A 4 11.16 -37.69 39.26
CA GLY A 4 10.08 -38.60 39.50
C GLY A 4 8.93 -38.35 38.49
N ILE A 5 8.62 -39.13 37.65
CA ILE A 5 7.87 -40.35 37.27
C ILE A 5 6.59 -40.60 38.14
N GLY A 6 5.47 -40.76 37.44
CA GLY A 6 4.21 -41.35 37.87
C GLY A 6 3.13 -41.17 36.81
N GLN A 7 2.90 -42.05 35.84
CA GLN A 7 2.00 -43.22 35.75
C GLN A 7 0.66 -42.98 36.49
N GLY A 8 -0.52 -43.09 35.91
CA GLY A 8 -1.11 -43.84 34.84
C GLY A 8 -2.43 -44.44 35.32
N ARG A 9 -3.41 -44.58 34.43
CA ARG A 9 -4.55 -45.53 34.36
C ARG A 9 -5.72 -44.88 33.63
N ALA A 10 -6.05 -45.25 32.46
CA ALA A 10 -6.66 -46.49 31.92
C ALA A 10 -8.15 -46.63 32.26
N CYS A 11 -8.92 -46.62 31.20
CA CYS A 11 -10.03 -47.49 30.83
C CYS A 11 -11.39 -47.35 31.51
N ALA A 12 -12.42 -46.99 30.70
CA ALA A 12 -13.63 -47.82 30.61
C ALA A 12 -14.47 -47.44 29.36
N SER A 13 -14.60 -48.39 28.48
CA SER A 13 -15.53 -48.47 27.38
C SER A 13 -16.97 -48.71 27.89
N GLN A 14 -17.97 -48.06 27.29
CA GLN A 14 -19.33 -48.62 27.32
C GLN A 14 -20.00 -48.55 25.94
N LYS A 15 -20.71 -49.64 25.71
CA LYS A 15 -21.26 -50.19 24.48
C LYS A 15 -22.51 -49.50 24.00
N LEU A 16 -22.66 -49.51 22.69
CA LEU A 16 -23.89 -49.32 21.87
C LEU A 16 -25.07 -50.19 22.35
N LYS A 17 -26.29 -49.66 22.25
CA LYS A 17 -27.49 -50.40 21.77
C LYS A 17 -28.57 -49.42 21.20
N PRO A 18 -29.62 -49.91 20.48
CA PRO A 18 -29.92 -49.41 19.15
C PRO A 18 -31.35 -48.92 18.93
N LYS A 19 -31.54 -48.30 17.73
CA LYS A 19 -32.79 -48.19 16.88
C LYS A 19 -34.14 -47.89 17.58
N ALA A 20 -34.71 -46.78 17.18
CA ALA A 20 -36.18 -46.67 16.93
C ALA A 20 -36.43 -46.03 15.58
N ARG A 21 -37.12 -46.78 14.71
CA ARG A 21 -37.76 -46.28 13.46
C ARG A 21 -38.95 -45.44 13.87
N PHE A 22 -39.13 -44.29 13.22
CA PHE A 22 -40.42 -43.64 13.18
C PHE A 22 -40.75 -43.21 11.72
N ASP A 23 -42.00 -43.40 11.40
CA ASP A 23 -42.58 -43.42 10.10
C ASP A 23 -42.67 -42.04 9.43
N LEU A 24 -42.62 -42.15 8.11
CA LEU A 24 -42.84 -41.09 7.12
C LEU A 24 -44.28 -40.59 7.18
N LYS A 25 -44.54 -39.35 7.59
CA LYS A 25 -45.74 -38.61 7.22
C LYS A 25 -45.38 -37.47 6.31
N ILE A 26 -45.80 -37.59 5.07
CA ILE A 26 -45.76 -36.58 4.05
C ILE A 26 -46.64 -35.41 4.51
N VAL A 27 -46.05 -34.25 4.74
CA VAL A 27 -46.76 -32.98 4.83
C VAL A 27 -46.24 -32.08 3.71
N SER A 28 -47.12 -31.90 2.74
CA SER A 28 -46.88 -30.91 1.68
C SER A 28 -46.80 -29.52 2.28
N PHE A 29 -45.62 -28.91 2.23
CA PHE A 29 -45.47 -27.49 2.46
C PHE A 29 -45.25 -26.76 1.13
N PHE A 30 -46.12 -25.82 0.90
CA PHE A 30 -46.06 -24.83 -0.16
C PHE A 30 -44.66 -24.18 -0.20
N CYS A 31 -43.97 -24.30 -1.32
CA CYS A 31 -42.82 -23.48 -1.62
C CYS A 31 -43.24 -22.03 -1.80
N LEU A 32 -43.01 -21.23 -0.74
CA LEU A 32 -42.96 -19.79 -0.88
C LEU A 32 -41.61 -19.47 -1.51
N GLY A 33 -41.61 -19.14 -2.80
CA GLY A 33 -40.44 -18.72 -3.52
C GLY A 33 -39.90 -17.42 -2.93
N VAL A 34 -38.81 -17.51 -2.15
CA VAL A 34 -37.98 -16.37 -1.86
C VAL A 34 -37.20 -16.08 -3.16
N LEU A 35 -37.65 -15.05 -3.85
CA LEU A 35 -36.85 -14.37 -4.88
C LEU A 35 -35.53 -13.94 -4.22
N LEU A 36 -34.47 -14.74 -4.35
CA LEU A 36 -33.12 -14.28 -4.30
C LEU A 36 -32.96 -13.26 -5.44
N SER A 37 -33.18 -12.00 -5.12
CA SER A 37 -32.72 -10.90 -5.96
C SER A 37 -31.23 -11.11 -6.15
N GLY A 38 -30.86 -11.60 -7.33
CA GLY A 38 -29.50 -11.69 -7.76
C GLY A 38 -28.85 -10.32 -7.55
N LEU A 39 -27.73 -10.30 -6.83
CA LEU A 39 -26.75 -9.24 -6.91
C LEU A 39 -26.41 -9.15 -8.40
N GLY A 40 -26.99 -8.16 -9.08
CA GLY A 40 -26.70 -7.90 -10.47
C GLY A 40 -25.19 -7.77 -10.61
N ALA A 41 -24.62 -8.56 -11.52
CA ALA A 41 -23.28 -8.33 -12.00
C ALA A 41 -23.17 -6.83 -12.32
N ALA A 42 -22.27 -6.14 -11.67
CA ALA A 42 -21.98 -4.75 -11.96
C ALA A 42 -21.76 -4.68 -13.48
N ASN A 43 -22.53 -3.86 -14.18
CA ASN A 43 -22.37 -3.65 -15.61
C ASN A 43 -20.90 -3.28 -15.80
N ALA A 44 -20.18 -4.08 -16.59
CA ALA A 44 -18.81 -3.80 -16.94
C ALA A 44 -18.78 -2.41 -17.59
N THR A 45 -18.24 -1.45 -16.86
CA THR A 45 -17.91 -0.14 -17.44
C THR A 45 -16.93 -0.38 -18.59
N GLY A 46 -16.86 0.51 -19.57
CA GLY A 46 -15.94 0.37 -20.71
C GLY A 46 -14.48 0.12 -20.24
N PRO A 47 -13.56 -0.21 -21.13
CA PRO A 47 -12.19 -0.61 -20.78
C PRO A 47 -11.44 0.43 -19.92
N ASP A 48 -11.82 1.70 -19.99
CA ASP A 48 -11.23 2.79 -19.22
C ASP A 48 -12.05 3.21 -18.00
N GLY A 49 -13.18 2.54 -17.71
CA GLY A 49 -14.08 2.94 -16.63
C GLY A 49 -14.75 4.29 -16.88
N ASN A 50 -15.28 4.90 -15.79
CA ASN A 50 -15.91 6.24 -15.81
C ASN A 50 -15.18 7.22 -14.87
N GLY A 51 -14.06 6.83 -14.28
CA GLY A 51 -13.30 7.64 -13.31
C GLY A 51 -12.52 8.79 -13.95
N ALA A 52 -11.65 9.37 -13.13
CA ALA A 52 -10.87 10.56 -13.52
C ALA A 52 -9.94 10.32 -14.72
N TYR A 53 -9.47 9.09 -14.94
CA TYR A 53 -8.66 8.75 -16.11
C TYR A 53 -9.40 9.01 -17.42
N ALA A 54 -10.66 8.58 -17.50
CA ALA A 54 -11.48 8.75 -18.71
C ALA A 54 -12.06 10.17 -18.84
N THR A 55 -12.38 10.81 -17.72
CA THR A 55 -13.09 12.10 -17.71
C THR A 55 -12.18 13.33 -17.59
N GLY A 56 -10.95 13.16 -17.12
CA GLY A 56 -10.04 14.25 -16.76
C GLY A 56 -10.49 15.04 -15.52
N SER A 57 -11.54 14.59 -14.82
CA SER A 57 -12.13 15.28 -13.66
C SER A 57 -11.76 14.55 -12.36
N TYR A 58 -11.00 15.20 -11.51
CA TYR A 58 -10.59 14.70 -10.21
C TYR A 58 -11.46 15.34 -9.12
N ARG A 59 -12.05 14.51 -8.25
CA ARG A 59 -12.87 15.02 -7.14
C ARG A 59 -12.02 15.85 -6.19
N ASN A 60 -12.52 16.99 -5.78
CA ASN A 60 -11.94 17.82 -4.73
C ASN A 60 -12.85 17.76 -3.49
N LEU A 61 -12.56 16.84 -2.58
CA LEU A 61 -13.34 16.59 -1.38
C LEU A 61 -13.36 17.79 -0.42
N PHE A 62 -12.27 18.56 -0.36
CA PHE A 62 -12.24 19.79 0.43
C PHE A 62 -13.16 20.88 -0.14
N ALA A 63 -13.20 21.03 -1.46
CA ALA A 63 -14.15 21.94 -2.09
C ALA A 63 -15.61 21.47 -1.90
N GLU A 64 -15.85 20.16 -1.99
CA GLU A 64 -17.17 19.54 -1.68
C GLU A 64 -17.57 19.76 -0.20
N ALA A 65 -16.58 19.86 0.70
CA ALA A 65 -16.79 20.17 2.11
C ALA A 65 -17.07 21.66 2.37
N GLY A 66 -16.74 22.55 1.41
CA GLY A 66 -17.03 24.00 1.47
C GLY A 66 -15.78 24.89 1.55
N HIS A 67 -14.57 24.33 1.49
CA HIS A 67 -13.32 25.09 1.52
C HIS A 67 -13.04 25.72 0.16
N SER A 68 -12.54 26.95 0.15
CA SER A 68 -12.17 27.65 -1.07
C SER A 68 -10.89 27.07 -1.69
N GLN A 69 -10.74 27.22 -3.01
CA GLN A 69 -9.52 26.77 -3.71
C GLN A 69 -8.25 27.43 -3.16
N ALA A 70 -8.34 28.69 -2.72
CA ALA A 70 -7.21 29.41 -2.12
C ALA A 70 -6.78 28.82 -0.77
N GLU A 71 -7.73 28.44 0.09
CA GLU A 71 -7.45 27.78 1.37
C GLU A 71 -6.86 26.39 1.15
N ILE A 72 -7.40 25.61 0.19
CA ILE A 72 -6.91 24.27 -0.16
C ILE A 72 -5.45 24.36 -0.65
N GLN A 73 -5.17 25.26 -1.60
CA GLN A 73 -3.82 25.44 -2.11
C GLN A 73 -2.86 25.90 -1.00
N HIS A 74 -3.27 26.83 -0.15
CA HIS A 74 -2.47 27.30 0.98
C HIS A 74 -2.12 26.16 1.94
N LYS A 75 -3.08 25.28 2.24
CA LYS A 75 -2.86 24.10 3.11
C LYS A 75 -1.88 23.10 2.48
N ILE A 76 -2.02 22.81 1.19
CA ILE A 76 -1.13 21.91 0.44
C ILE A 76 0.30 22.49 0.39
N ASP A 77 0.43 23.77 0.01
CA ASP A 77 1.73 24.45 -0.09
C ASP A 77 2.41 24.55 1.28
N GLY A 78 1.65 24.88 2.33
CA GLY A 78 2.15 24.95 3.70
C GLY A 78 2.68 23.60 4.19
N ALA A 79 1.95 22.52 3.95
CA ALA A 79 2.38 21.18 4.32
C ALA A 79 3.64 20.74 3.55
N PHE A 80 3.68 21.03 2.24
CA PHE A 80 4.89 20.74 1.44
C PHE A 80 6.08 21.55 1.94
N GLN A 81 5.89 22.86 2.19
CA GLN A 81 6.96 23.71 2.71
C GLN A 81 7.49 23.20 4.06
N GLN A 82 6.61 22.78 4.98
CA GLN A 82 7.01 22.25 6.26
C GLN A 82 7.78 20.93 6.12
N LEU A 83 7.24 19.96 5.38
CA LEU A 83 7.81 18.61 5.29
C LEU A 83 9.08 18.54 4.41
N PHE A 84 9.24 19.44 3.44
CA PHE A 84 10.38 19.42 2.53
C PHE A 84 11.42 20.52 2.81
N HIS A 85 11.00 21.65 3.38
CA HIS A 85 11.86 22.83 3.55
C HIS A 85 11.75 23.49 4.92
N GLY A 86 11.02 22.87 5.84
CA GLY A 86 10.84 23.37 7.21
C GLY A 86 12.05 23.19 8.10
N ASN A 87 11.85 23.40 9.39
CA ASN A 87 12.90 23.25 10.38
C ASN A 87 13.43 21.81 10.42
N PRO A 88 14.75 21.57 10.22
CA PRO A 88 15.30 20.22 10.17
C PRO A 88 15.22 19.46 11.51
N THR A 89 15.02 20.17 12.63
CA THR A 89 14.94 19.53 13.94
C THR A 89 13.62 18.80 14.15
N ASN A 90 12.48 19.38 13.74
CA ASN A 90 11.18 18.84 14.09
C ASN A 90 10.13 18.83 12.96
N GLU A 91 10.41 19.42 11.78
CA GLU A 91 9.42 19.57 10.72
C GLU A 91 9.76 18.78 9.45
N THR A 92 10.97 18.99 8.88
CA THR A 92 11.29 18.38 7.59
C THR A 92 11.63 16.89 7.68
N VAL A 93 11.30 16.18 6.62
CA VAL A 93 11.76 14.79 6.36
C VAL A 93 12.73 14.72 5.19
N TYR A 94 12.81 15.79 4.38
CA TYR A 94 13.65 15.91 3.19
C TYR A 94 14.98 16.61 3.56
N TYR A 95 16.11 16.00 3.17
CA TYR A 95 17.44 16.51 3.49
C TYR A 95 18.34 16.53 2.26
N PRO A 96 18.87 17.71 1.84
CA PRO A 96 19.91 17.79 0.83
C PRO A 96 21.18 17.03 1.27
N ALA A 97 21.82 16.32 0.33
CA ALA A 97 22.97 15.46 0.58
C ALA A 97 24.16 15.74 -0.35
N GLY A 98 24.35 17.00 -0.72
CA GLY A 98 25.40 17.39 -1.66
C GLY A 98 25.04 17.12 -3.12
N SER A 99 26.03 16.73 -3.94
CA SER A 99 25.87 16.45 -5.37
C SER A 99 26.88 15.44 -5.87
N ASN A 100 26.59 14.84 -7.03
CA ASN A 100 27.51 14.01 -7.80
C ASN A 100 27.50 14.43 -9.27
N SER A 101 28.08 13.62 -10.17
CA SER A 101 28.11 13.90 -11.63
C SER A 101 26.72 14.00 -12.28
N ASN A 102 25.67 13.42 -11.66
CA ASN A 102 24.31 13.53 -12.14
C ASN A 102 23.58 14.79 -11.61
N GLY A 103 24.15 15.50 -10.63
CA GLY A 103 23.55 16.69 -10.04
C GLY A 103 23.28 16.57 -8.54
N PRO A 104 22.34 17.36 -7.98
CA PRO A 104 21.99 17.34 -6.57
C PRO A 104 21.53 15.97 -6.06
N LEU A 105 21.82 15.70 -4.79
CA LEU A 105 21.38 14.55 -4.03
C LEU A 105 20.51 15.00 -2.87
N ALA A 106 19.42 14.30 -2.61
CA ALA A 106 18.62 14.47 -1.41
C ALA A 106 17.98 13.14 -0.99
N PHE A 107 17.67 13.01 0.30
CA PHE A 107 16.95 11.85 0.81
C PHE A 107 15.79 12.25 1.73
N ILE A 108 14.86 11.33 1.89
CA ILE A 108 13.83 11.36 2.94
C ILE A 108 14.22 10.32 3.99
N THR A 109 14.21 10.72 5.25
CA THR A 109 14.63 9.84 6.36
C THR A 109 13.49 9.57 7.33
N ASP A 110 13.39 8.32 7.78
CA ASP A 110 12.62 7.97 8.97
C ASP A 110 13.37 8.52 10.20
N ILE A 111 12.81 9.58 10.77
CA ILE A 111 13.43 10.33 11.88
C ILE A 111 13.57 9.46 13.12
N LYS A 112 12.58 8.61 13.39
CA LYS A 112 12.53 7.75 14.57
C LYS A 112 13.56 6.63 14.51
N HIS A 113 13.83 6.11 13.32
CA HIS A 113 14.75 4.99 13.09
C HIS A 113 16.11 5.42 12.55
N HIS A 114 16.28 6.69 12.18
CA HIS A 114 17.52 7.26 11.62
C HIS A 114 17.98 6.53 10.35
N ASP A 115 17.04 6.17 9.48
CA ASP A 115 17.29 5.46 8.23
C ASP A 115 16.55 6.08 7.04
N VAL A 116 16.93 5.65 5.85
CA VAL A 116 16.34 6.03 4.57
C VAL A 116 15.75 4.77 3.95
N ARG A 117 14.51 4.84 3.49
CA ARG A 117 13.77 3.72 2.90
C ARG A 117 13.31 4.03 1.49
N THR A 118 13.22 3.00 0.65
CA THR A 118 12.62 3.12 -0.69
C THR A 118 11.21 3.65 -0.63
N GLU A 119 10.42 3.27 0.37
CA GLU A 119 9.08 3.79 0.67
C GLU A 119 9.08 5.32 0.71
N GLY A 120 9.85 5.92 1.60
CA GLY A 120 9.87 7.38 1.77
C GLY A 120 10.40 8.13 0.56
N LEU A 121 11.45 7.57 -0.09
CA LEU A 121 12.02 8.17 -1.31
C LEU A 121 11.01 8.17 -2.46
N SER A 122 10.32 7.05 -2.70
CA SER A 122 9.35 6.92 -3.78
C SER A 122 8.09 7.75 -3.54
N TYR A 123 7.62 7.83 -2.29
CA TYR A 123 6.53 8.74 -1.90
C TYR A 123 6.92 10.20 -2.08
N GLY A 124 8.13 10.58 -1.70
CA GLY A 124 8.65 11.92 -1.93
C GLY A 124 8.72 12.29 -3.41
N MET A 125 9.16 11.34 -4.26
CA MET A 125 9.13 11.54 -5.71
C MET A 125 7.70 11.68 -6.24
N MET A 126 6.74 10.87 -5.75
CA MET A 126 5.34 10.98 -6.13
C MET A 126 4.76 12.35 -5.72
N ILE A 127 4.99 12.80 -4.50
CA ILE A 127 4.58 14.14 -4.03
C ILE A 127 5.21 15.22 -4.91
N ALA A 128 6.50 15.12 -5.20
CA ALA A 128 7.22 16.11 -5.97
C ALA A 128 6.70 16.19 -7.42
N VAL A 129 6.40 15.06 -8.07
CA VAL A 129 5.86 15.10 -9.43
C VAL A 129 4.43 15.65 -9.45
N GLN A 130 3.61 15.35 -8.45
CA GLN A 130 2.26 15.93 -8.36
C GLN A 130 2.28 17.45 -8.17
N LEU A 131 3.23 17.97 -7.41
CA LEU A 131 3.37 19.41 -7.13
C LEU A 131 4.28 20.17 -8.12
N ASN A 132 4.74 19.53 -9.20
CA ASN A 132 5.66 20.15 -10.16
C ASN A 132 7.02 20.58 -9.56
N LYS A 133 7.53 19.81 -8.61
CA LYS A 133 8.80 20.06 -7.90
C LYS A 133 9.91 19.18 -8.48
N LYS A 134 10.29 19.49 -9.72
CA LYS A 134 11.31 18.72 -10.47
C LYS A 134 12.67 18.64 -9.76
N PRO A 135 13.21 19.72 -9.15
CA PRO A 135 14.50 19.63 -8.44
C PRO A 135 14.51 18.63 -7.30
N GLU A 136 13.44 18.60 -6.47
CA GLU A 136 13.30 17.66 -5.37
C GLU A 136 13.16 16.23 -5.89
N PHE A 137 12.37 16.02 -6.94
CA PHE A 137 12.22 14.73 -7.61
C PHE A 137 13.56 14.19 -8.10
N ASP A 138 14.29 14.98 -8.86
CA ASP A 138 15.57 14.59 -9.45
C ASP A 138 16.62 14.27 -8.36
N ALA A 139 16.65 15.03 -7.30
CA ALA A 139 17.60 14.82 -6.19
C ALA A 139 17.29 13.53 -5.42
N LEU A 140 16.02 13.21 -5.17
CA LEU A 140 15.60 11.94 -4.55
C LEU A 140 15.91 10.75 -5.45
N TRP A 141 15.62 10.86 -6.76
CA TRP A 141 15.93 9.81 -7.72
C TRP A 141 17.44 9.57 -7.84
N ASN A 142 18.23 10.65 -7.93
CA ASN A 142 19.69 10.56 -7.98
C ASN A 142 20.25 9.85 -6.73
N TRP A 143 19.74 10.17 -5.55
CA TRP A 143 20.14 9.51 -4.31
C TRP A 143 19.79 8.02 -4.31
N SER A 144 18.56 7.68 -4.73
CA SER A 144 18.09 6.29 -4.84
C SER A 144 18.99 5.49 -5.79
N LYS A 145 19.30 6.03 -6.95
CA LYS A 145 20.18 5.40 -7.96
C LYS A 145 21.61 5.26 -7.48
N THR A 146 22.12 6.23 -6.70
CA THR A 146 23.50 6.26 -6.23
C THR A 146 23.74 5.26 -5.11
N TYR A 147 22.80 5.14 -4.15
CA TYR A 147 23.05 4.42 -2.91
C TYR A 147 22.25 3.16 -2.74
N LEU A 148 20.99 3.11 -3.21
CA LEU A 148 20.14 1.96 -3.01
C LEU A 148 20.13 0.98 -4.18
N TYR A 149 20.29 1.47 -5.41
CA TYR A 149 20.25 0.60 -6.59
C TYR A 149 21.35 -0.45 -6.56
N VAL A 150 20.98 -1.73 -6.70
CA VAL A 150 21.89 -2.87 -6.69
C VAL A 150 22.28 -3.21 -8.12
N ALA A 151 23.51 -2.84 -8.52
CA ALA A 151 24.03 -3.05 -9.88
C ALA A 151 24.82 -4.38 -10.01
N GLU A 152 25.21 -4.99 -8.91
CA GLU A 152 26.04 -6.19 -8.84
C GLU A 152 25.28 -7.39 -9.43
N THR A 153 25.73 -7.93 -10.58
CA THR A 153 24.97 -8.89 -11.41
C THR A 153 24.71 -10.24 -10.75
N ASN A 154 25.53 -10.63 -9.78
CA ASN A 154 25.37 -11.85 -9.00
C ASN A 154 24.66 -11.66 -7.65
N HIS A 155 24.20 -10.44 -7.37
CA HIS A 155 23.49 -10.14 -6.14
C HIS A 155 21.98 -10.48 -6.29
N PRO A 156 21.33 -11.13 -5.28
CA PRO A 156 19.91 -11.48 -5.36
C PRO A 156 18.97 -10.32 -5.67
N SER A 157 19.30 -9.11 -5.23
CA SER A 157 18.51 -7.90 -5.50
C SER A 157 18.98 -7.12 -6.74
N CYS A 158 19.85 -7.69 -7.59
CA CYS A 158 20.36 -7.02 -8.79
C CYS A 158 19.22 -6.44 -9.63
N GLY A 159 19.34 -5.17 -10.00
CA GLY A 159 18.37 -4.44 -10.81
C GLY A 159 17.20 -3.83 -10.04
N PHE A 160 17.16 -4.04 -8.72
CA PHE A 160 16.22 -3.42 -7.77
C PHE A 160 16.95 -2.56 -6.75
N PHE A 161 16.23 -2.06 -5.76
CA PHE A 161 16.77 -1.20 -4.72
C PHE A 161 16.83 -1.92 -3.37
N ALA A 162 17.93 -1.74 -2.64
CA ALA A 162 18.00 -2.10 -1.23
C ALA A 162 16.96 -1.26 -0.46
N TRP A 163 16.05 -1.88 0.26
CA TRP A 163 14.92 -1.15 0.84
C TRP A 163 15.32 -0.15 1.93
N GLN A 164 16.53 -0.32 2.55
CA GLN A 164 16.94 0.46 3.72
C GLN A 164 18.41 0.79 3.70
N ALA A 165 18.75 2.05 3.97
CA ALA A 165 20.13 2.52 4.16
C ALA A 165 20.22 3.55 5.30
N ARG A 166 21.42 3.82 5.74
CA ARG A 166 21.73 4.98 6.58
C ARG A 166 21.69 6.26 5.75
N THR A 167 21.59 7.41 6.39
CA THR A 167 21.62 8.73 5.73
C THR A 167 22.94 9.02 4.98
N ASN A 168 24.01 8.31 5.29
CA ASN A 168 25.27 8.37 4.53
C ASN A 168 25.33 7.39 3.35
N GLY A 169 24.23 6.73 3.00
CA GLY A 169 24.14 5.81 1.87
C GLY A 169 24.59 4.38 2.13
N VAL A 170 25.08 4.04 3.33
CA VAL A 170 25.45 2.66 3.67
C VAL A 170 24.20 1.80 3.78
N ARG A 171 24.06 0.81 2.90
CA ARG A 171 22.91 -0.13 2.88
C ARG A 171 22.86 -0.91 4.19
N MET A 172 21.70 -0.85 4.87
CA MET A 172 21.43 -1.57 6.13
C MET A 172 20.76 -2.91 5.84
N SER A 173 19.81 -2.93 4.93
CA SER A 173 19.19 -4.15 4.44
C SER A 173 19.09 -4.09 2.93
N GLN A 174 19.57 -5.14 2.28
CA GLN A 174 19.64 -5.23 0.82
C GLN A 174 18.50 -6.07 0.22
N PHE A 175 17.51 -6.46 1.03
CA PHE A 175 16.26 -7.03 0.53
C PHE A 175 15.48 -5.97 -0.25
N VAL A 176 14.53 -6.43 -1.06
CA VAL A 176 13.64 -5.57 -1.82
C VAL A 176 12.29 -5.49 -1.11
N ALA A 177 11.73 -4.29 -1.00
CA ALA A 177 10.38 -4.02 -0.55
C ALA A 177 9.60 -3.44 -1.75
N PRO A 178 8.76 -4.24 -2.42
CA PRO A 178 8.15 -3.91 -3.71
C PRO A 178 7.38 -2.60 -3.80
N ASP A 179 6.78 -2.13 -2.69
CA ASP A 179 6.06 -0.85 -2.66
C ASP A 179 6.91 0.34 -3.13
N GLY A 180 8.21 0.33 -2.79
CA GLY A 180 9.15 1.34 -3.26
C GLY A 180 9.29 1.33 -4.78
N GLU A 181 9.49 0.16 -5.37
CA GLU A 181 9.62 0.00 -6.82
C GLU A 181 8.33 0.36 -7.55
N GLU A 182 7.16 0.01 -7.02
CA GLU A 182 5.87 0.32 -7.62
C GLU A 182 5.65 1.84 -7.71
N TYR A 183 5.94 2.56 -6.64
CA TYR A 183 5.86 4.02 -6.64
C TYR A 183 6.95 4.67 -7.50
N TYR A 184 8.18 4.13 -7.53
CA TYR A 184 9.23 4.62 -8.45
C TYR A 184 8.79 4.52 -9.90
N VAL A 185 8.29 3.37 -10.34
CA VAL A 185 7.82 3.17 -11.74
C VAL A 185 6.77 4.21 -12.11
N THR A 186 5.73 4.35 -11.28
CA THR A 186 4.62 5.26 -11.59
C THR A 186 5.05 6.73 -11.54
N ALA A 187 5.86 7.12 -10.55
CA ALA A 187 6.40 8.48 -10.45
C ALA A 187 7.31 8.82 -11.63
N LEU A 188 8.11 7.87 -12.13
CA LEU A 188 8.95 8.05 -13.31
C LEU A 188 8.12 8.20 -14.61
N TYR A 189 7.04 7.42 -14.79
CA TYR A 189 6.13 7.64 -15.92
C TYR A 189 5.49 9.03 -15.85
N PHE A 190 5.01 9.45 -14.68
CA PHE A 190 4.47 10.81 -14.49
C PHE A 190 5.51 11.89 -14.80
N ALA A 191 6.76 11.70 -14.36
CA ALA A 191 7.85 12.62 -14.67
C ALA A 191 8.13 12.71 -16.18
N ALA A 192 8.11 11.57 -16.89
CA ALA A 192 8.29 11.53 -18.34
C ALA A 192 7.19 12.29 -19.08
N HIS A 193 5.93 12.14 -18.65
CA HIS A 193 4.80 12.83 -19.25
C HIS A 193 4.79 14.32 -18.91
N ARG A 194 5.09 14.67 -17.66
CA ARG A 194 5.04 16.06 -17.19
C ARG A 194 6.23 16.91 -17.62
N TRP A 195 7.44 16.35 -17.56
CA TRP A 195 8.69 17.10 -17.77
C TRP A 195 9.49 16.66 -18.99
N ARG A 196 9.03 15.60 -19.68
CA ARG A 196 9.77 14.90 -20.75
C ARG A 196 11.04 14.21 -20.23
N ASN A 197 11.65 13.39 -21.08
CA ASN A 197 12.85 12.65 -20.75
C ASN A 197 14.11 13.53 -20.81
N GLY A 198 14.97 13.40 -19.80
CA GLY A 198 16.33 13.92 -19.81
C GLY A 198 17.35 12.90 -20.27
N ALA A 199 18.64 13.15 -20.00
CA ALA A 199 19.74 12.25 -20.30
C ALA A 199 20.07 11.34 -19.08
N GLY A 200 20.68 10.18 -19.35
CA GLY A 200 21.18 9.26 -18.32
C GLY A 200 20.06 8.77 -17.38
N ILE A 201 20.28 8.91 -16.08
CA ILE A 201 19.28 8.48 -15.06
C ILE A 201 17.97 9.28 -15.13
N TYR A 202 17.94 10.42 -15.80
CA TYR A 202 16.78 11.28 -16.01
C TYR A 202 16.03 10.99 -17.31
N ASN A 203 16.38 9.94 -18.05
CA ASN A 203 15.50 9.37 -19.06
C ASN A 203 14.40 8.58 -18.35
N TYR A 204 13.44 9.31 -17.80
CA TYR A 204 12.43 8.79 -16.86
C TYR A 204 11.65 7.60 -17.44
N LYS A 205 11.19 7.72 -18.70
CA LYS A 205 10.46 6.62 -19.36
C LYS A 205 11.31 5.35 -19.45
N GLN A 206 12.57 5.48 -19.88
CA GLN A 206 13.48 4.33 -19.96
C GLN A 206 13.71 3.71 -18.57
N GLN A 207 13.90 4.54 -17.53
CA GLN A 207 14.08 4.04 -16.16
C GLN A 207 12.83 3.32 -15.65
N ALA A 208 11.62 3.84 -15.96
CA ALA A 208 10.36 3.20 -15.64
C ALA A 208 10.19 1.86 -16.36
N ASP A 209 10.38 1.84 -17.68
CA ASP A 209 10.26 0.64 -18.53
C ASP A 209 11.22 -0.48 -18.08
N GLU A 210 12.49 -0.13 -17.80
CA GLU A 210 13.48 -1.08 -17.34
C GLU A 210 13.13 -1.66 -15.96
N LEU A 211 12.66 -0.83 -15.03
CA LEU A 211 12.29 -1.29 -13.69
C LEU A 211 11.03 -2.15 -13.76
N LEU A 212 10.00 -1.71 -14.49
CA LEU A 212 8.75 -2.45 -14.68
C LEU A 212 8.99 -3.83 -15.32
N SER A 213 9.82 -3.89 -16.37
CA SER A 213 10.22 -5.16 -16.99
C SER A 213 10.91 -6.10 -15.99
N ARG A 214 11.81 -5.58 -15.14
CA ARG A 214 12.47 -6.40 -14.12
C ARG A 214 11.50 -6.89 -13.04
N MET A 215 10.56 -6.06 -12.63
CA MET A 215 9.52 -6.45 -11.67
C MET A 215 8.73 -7.66 -12.15
N ARG A 216 8.60 -7.81 -13.47
CA ARG A 216 7.82 -8.87 -14.11
C ARG A 216 8.69 -10.06 -14.58
N HIS A 217 9.85 -9.81 -15.18
CA HIS A 217 10.57 -10.79 -15.98
C HIS A 217 11.98 -11.14 -15.47
N ARG A 218 12.44 -10.54 -14.38
CA ARG A 218 13.80 -10.80 -13.91
C ARG A 218 13.99 -12.28 -13.58
N ALA A 219 14.97 -12.92 -14.20
CA ALA A 219 15.36 -14.29 -13.86
C ALA A 219 15.79 -14.37 -12.39
N PRO A 220 15.48 -15.47 -11.67
CA PRO A 220 15.95 -15.66 -10.31
C PRO A 220 17.48 -15.65 -10.22
N ILE A 221 18.00 -14.94 -9.24
CA ILE A 221 19.44 -14.87 -8.93
C ILE A 221 19.65 -15.41 -7.52
N THR A 222 20.57 -16.39 -7.38
CA THR A 222 21.00 -16.91 -6.08
C THR A 222 22.33 -16.30 -5.69
N GLY A 223 22.41 -15.75 -4.48
CA GLY A 223 23.64 -15.13 -3.98
C GLY A 223 23.62 -14.95 -2.47
N SER A 224 24.73 -14.43 -1.94
CA SER A 224 24.89 -14.11 -0.52
C SER A 224 24.47 -12.69 -0.25
N MET A 225 23.66 -12.46 0.79
CA MET A 225 23.26 -11.14 1.26
C MET A 225 23.55 -10.97 2.74
N PRO A 226 24.03 -9.79 3.17
CA PRO A 226 24.20 -9.50 4.60
C PRO A 226 22.82 -9.45 5.29
N MET A 227 22.76 -10.01 6.49
CA MET A 227 21.62 -9.93 7.40
C MET A 227 22.10 -9.23 8.68
N PRO A 228 22.14 -7.89 8.68
CA PRO A 228 22.84 -7.11 9.73
C PRO A 228 22.34 -7.40 11.14
N TRP A 229 21.01 -7.62 11.31
CA TRP A 229 20.40 -7.91 12.61
C TRP A 229 20.79 -9.29 13.18
N ARG A 230 21.41 -10.18 12.37
CA ARG A 230 21.99 -11.46 12.80
C ARG A 230 23.50 -11.50 12.73
N ASN A 231 24.12 -10.40 12.28
CA ASN A 231 25.56 -10.31 12.04
C ASN A 231 26.12 -11.50 11.22
N THR A 232 25.41 -11.87 10.17
CA THR A 232 25.75 -13.02 9.30
C THR A 232 25.29 -12.74 7.88
N ASN A 233 25.79 -13.54 6.94
CA ASN A 233 25.25 -13.58 5.58
C ASN A 233 24.28 -14.76 5.42
N VAL A 234 23.28 -14.58 4.56
CA VAL A 234 22.35 -15.64 4.17
C VAL A 234 22.41 -15.83 2.67
N THR A 235 22.28 -17.07 2.23
CA THR A 235 22.08 -17.38 0.81
C THR A 235 20.60 -17.22 0.48
N VAL A 236 20.30 -16.40 -0.50
CA VAL A 236 18.95 -16.04 -0.94
C VAL A 236 18.85 -16.25 -2.44
N THR A 237 17.71 -16.77 -2.89
CA THR A 237 17.28 -16.72 -4.29
C THR A 237 16.16 -15.71 -4.40
N ALA A 238 16.30 -14.71 -5.27
CA ALA A 238 15.26 -13.70 -5.49
C ALA A 238 14.95 -13.59 -6.99
N GLY A 239 13.67 -13.55 -7.33
CA GLY A 239 13.12 -13.48 -8.67
C GLY A 239 12.36 -12.19 -8.96
N PRO A 240 11.31 -12.23 -9.79
CA PRO A 240 10.43 -11.11 -10.04
C PRO A 240 9.66 -10.68 -8.79
N LEU A 241 9.10 -9.48 -8.80
CA LEU A 241 8.32 -8.93 -7.68
C LEU A 241 6.87 -9.40 -7.68
N PHE A 242 6.38 -9.92 -8.81
CA PHE A 242 5.02 -10.43 -8.96
C PHE A 242 5.00 -11.94 -9.10
N ASP A 243 4.02 -12.56 -8.45
CA ASP A 243 3.72 -13.97 -8.66
C ASP A 243 2.97 -14.18 -9.97
N GLU A 244 3.58 -14.93 -10.89
CA GLU A 244 3.00 -15.17 -12.22
C GLU A 244 1.66 -15.88 -12.17
N LYS A 245 1.50 -16.86 -11.28
CA LYS A 245 0.29 -17.66 -11.16
C LYS A 245 -0.86 -16.87 -10.55
N HIS A 246 -0.58 -16.12 -9.48
CA HIS A 246 -1.62 -15.42 -8.72
C HIS A 246 -1.83 -13.98 -9.20
N LYS A 247 -0.95 -13.43 -10.07
CA LYS A 247 -0.99 -12.04 -10.52
C LYS A 247 -0.96 -11.03 -9.37
N MET A 248 -0.24 -11.37 -8.32
CA MET A 248 -0.14 -10.59 -7.08
C MET A 248 1.30 -10.17 -6.81
N VAL A 249 1.48 -8.99 -6.26
CA VAL A 249 2.74 -8.53 -5.73
C VAL A 249 3.16 -9.38 -4.55
N LEU A 250 4.45 -9.69 -4.46
CA LEU A 250 5.06 -10.39 -3.32
C LEU A 250 5.40 -9.39 -2.23
N PHE A 251 5.34 -9.80 -0.97
CA PHE A 251 5.93 -9.02 0.13
C PHE A 251 7.43 -8.77 -0.08
N SER A 252 8.13 -9.79 -0.57
CA SER A 252 9.53 -9.69 -0.97
C SER A 252 9.83 -10.79 -1.99
N PRO A 253 10.66 -10.53 -3.02
CA PRO A 253 10.99 -11.51 -4.05
C PRO A 253 11.89 -12.65 -3.56
N SER A 254 12.31 -12.60 -2.29
CA SER A 254 13.25 -13.54 -1.71
C SER A 254 12.56 -14.82 -1.24
N SER A 255 12.79 -15.90 -2.00
CA SER A 255 12.55 -17.30 -1.71
C SER A 255 11.11 -17.85 -1.70
N GLU A 256 11.01 -19.13 -2.05
CA GLU A 256 9.76 -19.90 -2.07
C GLU A 256 9.06 -20.03 -0.70
N ARG A 257 9.80 -19.82 0.39
CA ARG A 257 9.27 -19.97 1.77
C ARG A 257 8.43 -18.78 2.24
N ASN A 258 8.52 -17.62 1.58
CA ASN A 258 7.86 -16.38 1.99
C ASN A 258 6.98 -15.83 0.86
N ARG A 259 6.25 -16.70 0.17
CA ARG A 259 5.33 -16.29 -0.90
C ARG A 259 3.99 -15.86 -0.30
N PHE A 260 3.98 -14.68 0.25
CA PHE A 260 2.81 -13.98 0.73
C PHE A 260 2.86 -12.53 0.25
N THR A 261 1.83 -11.77 0.53
CA THR A 261 1.70 -10.37 0.11
C THR A 261 1.41 -9.46 1.30
N ASP A 262 1.61 -8.18 1.10
CA ASP A 262 1.09 -7.11 1.93
C ASP A 262 -0.12 -6.49 1.21
N PRO A 263 -1.32 -6.43 1.83
CA PRO A 263 -2.48 -5.80 1.22
C PRO A 263 -2.23 -4.35 0.79
N SER A 264 -1.34 -3.63 1.47
CA SER A 264 -0.99 -2.25 1.15
C SER A 264 -0.06 -2.09 -0.06
N TYR A 265 0.52 -3.19 -0.57
CA TYR A 265 1.32 -3.17 -1.80
C TYR A 265 0.46 -3.27 -3.05
N HIS A 266 -0.80 -3.72 -2.95
CA HIS A 266 -1.69 -3.82 -4.09
C HIS A 266 -2.13 -2.42 -4.57
N LEU A 267 -1.72 -2.06 -5.79
CA LEU A 267 -1.94 -0.75 -6.40
C LEU A 267 -2.67 -0.87 -7.75
N PRO A 268 -3.93 -1.37 -7.77
CA PRO A 268 -4.67 -1.60 -9.02
C PRO A 268 -4.74 -0.36 -9.90
N ALA A 269 -4.84 0.83 -9.34
CA ALA A 269 -4.80 2.09 -10.09
C ALA A 269 -3.53 2.24 -10.93
N PHE A 270 -2.38 1.83 -10.40
CA PHE A 270 -1.10 1.90 -11.11
C PHE A 270 -0.98 0.76 -12.14
N TYR A 271 -1.46 -0.44 -11.82
CA TYR A 271 -1.42 -1.58 -12.75
C TYR A 271 -2.23 -1.31 -14.02
N GLU A 272 -3.36 -0.61 -13.91
CA GLU A 272 -4.11 -0.12 -15.06
C GLU A 272 -3.30 0.84 -15.94
N LEU A 273 -2.51 1.74 -15.34
CA LEU A 273 -1.60 2.61 -16.10
C LEU A 273 -0.47 1.80 -16.76
N TRP A 274 0.12 0.85 -16.03
CA TRP A 274 1.20 0.02 -16.56
C TRP A 274 0.73 -0.87 -17.71
N SER A 275 -0.53 -1.29 -17.71
CA SER A 275 -1.14 -2.03 -18.82
C SER A 275 -1.19 -1.22 -20.14
N ARG A 276 -1.11 0.11 -20.04
CA ARG A 276 -1.19 1.04 -21.16
C ARG A 276 0.16 1.65 -21.56
N TRP A 277 1.04 1.83 -20.57
CA TRP A 277 2.30 2.56 -20.75
C TRP A 277 3.53 1.67 -20.81
N GLY A 278 3.46 0.49 -20.20
CA GLY A 278 4.51 -0.52 -20.22
C GLY A 278 4.58 -1.29 -21.55
N ALA A 279 5.35 -2.35 -21.57
CA ALA A 279 5.48 -3.23 -22.71
C ALA A 279 4.13 -3.85 -23.10
N SER A 280 3.80 -3.85 -24.38
CA SER A 280 2.50 -4.31 -24.90
C SER A 280 2.22 -5.79 -24.58
N GLU A 281 3.28 -6.62 -24.57
CA GLU A 281 3.22 -8.03 -24.21
C GLU A 281 2.81 -8.28 -22.74
N ASP A 282 3.01 -7.30 -21.86
CA ASP A 282 2.63 -7.36 -20.45
C ASP A 282 1.25 -6.74 -20.15
N SER A 283 0.62 -6.09 -21.13
CA SER A 283 -0.63 -5.35 -20.95
C SER A 283 -1.72 -6.20 -20.28
N GLU A 284 -1.90 -7.44 -20.74
CA GLU A 284 -2.91 -8.34 -20.19
C GLU A 284 -2.59 -8.81 -18.77
N PHE A 285 -1.31 -9.03 -18.48
CA PHE A 285 -0.88 -9.35 -17.10
C PHE A 285 -1.26 -8.25 -16.12
N TRP A 286 -0.97 -6.98 -16.47
CA TRP A 286 -1.23 -5.86 -15.59
C TRP A 286 -2.73 -5.61 -15.38
N LYS A 287 -3.58 -5.83 -16.39
CA LYS A 287 -5.04 -5.81 -16.24
C LYS A 287 -5.50 -6.88 -15.25
N GLN A 288 -5.01 -8.11 -15.42
CA GLN A 288 -5.33 -9.22 -14.52
C GLN A 288 -4.82 -8.95 -13.09
N ALA A 289 -3.66 -8.33 -12.92
CA ALA A 289 -3.13 -7.96 -11.61
C ALA A 289 -4.01 -6.88 -10.92
N ALA A 290 -4.55 -5.92 -11.70
CA ALA A 290 -5.50 -4.94 -11.18
C ALA A 290 -6.80 -5.61 -10.70
N ASP A 291 -7.41 -6.45 -11.53
CA ASP A 291 -8.65 -7.17 -11.19
C ASP A 291 -8.44 -8.12 -10.00
N THR A 292 -7.31 -8.83 -9.97
CA THR A 292 -6.94 -9.69 -8.85
C THR A 292 -6.78 -8.90 -7.54
N SER A 293 -6.21 -7.69 -7.60
CA SER A 293 -6.05 -6.83 -6.44
C SER A 293 -7.40 -6.33 -5.90
N ARG A 294 -8.35 -5.96 -6.77
CA ARG A 294 -9.74 -5.61 -6.42
C ARG A 294 -10.43 -6.77 -5.68
N ASP A 295 -10.32 -7.99 -6.23
CA ASP A 295 -10.84 -9.21 -5.59
C ASP A 295 -10.15 -9.50 -4.25
N PHE A 296 -8.85 -9.24 -4.17
CA PHE A 296 -8.08 -9.48 -2.96
C PHE A 296 -8.48 -8.52 -1.83
N PHE A 297 -8.72 -7.25 -2.11
CA PHE A 297 -9.21 -6.30 -1.11
C PHE A 297 -10.49 -6.77 -0.44
N VAL A 298 -11.45 -7.29 -1.23
CA VAL A 298 -12.70 -7.85 -0.68
C VAL A 298 -12.44 -9.08 0.17
N ARG A 299 -11.49 -9.93 -0.24
CA ARG A 299 -11.17 -11.19 0.43
C ARG A 299 -10.43 -11.00 1.74
N VAL A 300 -9.52 -10.02 1.79
CA VAL A 300 -8.60 -9.81 2.92
C VAL A 300 -9.18 -8.92 4.01
N THR A 301 -10.19 -8.11 3.70
CA THR A 301 -10.85 -7.23 4.67
C THR A 301 -11.86 -7.99 5.53
N HIS A 302 -11.91 -7.67 6.80
CA HIS A 302 -12.88 -8.26 7.72
C HIS A 302 -14.31 -7.84 7.33
N PRO A 303 -15.27 -8.78 7.25
CA PRO A 303 -16.58 -8.54 6.65
C PRO A 303 -17.45 -7.52 7.40
N VAL A 304 -17.18 -7.29 8.69
CA VAL A 304 -17.93 -6.33 9.53
C VAL A 304 -17.21 -5.00 9.66
N THR A 305 -15.93 -5.01 10.03
CA THR A 305 -15.17 -3.79 10.32
C THR A 305 -14.53 -3.14 9.10
N GLY A 306 -14.30 -3.88 8.02
CA GLY A 306 -13.52 -3.41 6.88
C GLY A 306 -12.00 -3.32 7.13
N LEU A 307 -11.53 -3.70 8.31
CA LEU A 307 -10.10 -3.73 8.64
C LEU A 307 -9.39 -4.88 7.90
N ASN A 308 -8.16 -4.68 7.49
CA ASN A 308 -7.29 -5.68 6.88
C ASN A 308 -6.03 -5.92 7.71
N PRO A 309 -5.41 -7.11 7.64
CA PRO A 309 -4.15 -7.38 8.32
C PRO A 309 -2.99 -6.66 7.62
N ASN A 310 -1.84 -6.56 8.30
CA ASN A 310 -0.61 -6.09 7.65
C ASN A 310 -0.17 -7.04 6.54
N TYR A 311 -0.18 -8.36 6.79
CA TYR A 311 0.24 -9.36 5.80
C TYR A 311 -0.80 -10.46 5.65
N ALA A 312 -0.91 -10.99 4.43
CA ALA A 312 -1.81 -12.09 4.13
C ALA A 312 -1.22 -13.03 3.07
N ASN A 313 -1.62 -14.29 3.10
CA ASN A 313 -1.41 -15.20 1.99
C ASN A 313 -2.26 -14.77 0.79
N PHE A 314 -1.95 -15.25 -0.40
CA PHE A 314 -2.67 -14.90 -1.63
C PHE A 314 -4.16 -15.27 -1.61
N ASP A 315 -4.55 -16.21 -0.76
CA ASP A 315 -5.94 -16.59 -0.52
C ASP A 315 -6.66 -15.74 0.54
N GLY A 316 -5.97 -14.74 1.13
CA GLY A 316 -6.48 -13.86 2.18
C GLY A 316 -6.32 -14.43 3.59
N SER A 317 -5.81 -15.64 3.77
CA SER A 317 -5.55 -16.21 5.09
C SER A 317 -4.36 -15.55 5.79
N PHE A 318 -4.30 -15.67 7.11
CA PHE A 318 -3.29 -15.01 7.93
C PHE A 318 -1.88 -15.55 7.71
N VAL A 319 -0.93 -14.64 7.64
CA VAL A 319 0.50 -14.91 7.70
C VAL A 319 0.99 -14.72 9.13
N THR A 320 1.57 -15.77 9.70
CA THR A 320 2.14 -15.74 11.07
C THR A 320 3.66 -15.61 11.09
N THR A 321 4.29 -15.52 9.93
CA THR A 321 5.72 -15.18 9.78
C THR A 321 5.97 -13.80 10.40
N PHE A 322 7.07 -13.61 11.10
CA PHE A 322 7.41 -12.38 11.83
C PHE A 322 6.51 -12.05 13.04
N GLY A 323 5.64 -12.98 13.47
CA GLY A 323 4.83 -12.86 14.68
C GLY A 323 3.34 -12.57 14.45
N ARG A 324 2.55 -12.61 15.53
CA ARG A 324 1.09 -12.45 15.47
C ARG A 324 0.62 -11.02 15.19
N SER A 325 1.47 -10.01 15.39
CA SER A 325 1.12 -8.61 15.11
C SER A 325 0.75 -8.36 13.64
N ASN A 326 1.25 -9.19 12.73
CA ASN A 326 0.98 -9.05 11.31
C ASN A 326 -0.44 -9.46 10.89
N THR A 327 -1.21 -10.09 11.79
CA THR A 327 -2.62 -10.42 11.59
C THR A 327 -3.57 -9.32 12.05
N ASN A 328 -3.05 -8.20 12.51
CA ASN A 328 -3.82 -7.06 13.00
C ASN A 328 -3.78 -5.91 11.97
N PHE A 329 -4.73 -5.00 12.12
CA PHE A 329 -4.71 -3.72 11.44
C PHE A 329 -3.75 -2.77 12.16
N SER A 330 -2.64 -2.39 11.49
CA SER A 330 -1.68 -1.42 12.01
C SER A 330 -0.84 -0.86 10.86
N TYR A 331 -0.18 0.24 11.02
CA TYR A 331 0.76 0.92 10.10
C TYR A 331 0.62 0.60 8.60
N ASP A 332 1.22 -0.52 8.11
CA ASP A 332 1.17 -0.89 6.68
C ASP A 332 -0.27 -1.04 6.20
N ALA A 333 -1.13 -1.67 7.02
CA ALA A 333 -2.54 -1.86 6.71
C ALA A 333 -3.31 -0.55 6.47
N PHE A 334 -2.87 0.60 7.01
CA PHE A 334 -3.53 1.89 6.77
C PHE A 334 -3.64 2.19 5.29
N ARG A 335 -2.55 2.00 4.53
CA ARG A 335 -2.44 2.38 3.12
C ARG A 335 -3.43 1.66 2.21
N THR A 336 -3.88 0.47 2.60
CA THR A 336 -4.77 -0.37 1.77
C THR A 336 -6.04 0.37 1.39
N ALA A 337 -6.64 1.12 2.33
CA ALA A 337 -7.86 1.89 2.07
C ALA A 337 -7.62 3.05 1.07
N GLY A 338 -6.46 3.68 1.13
CA GLY A 338 -6.04 4.65 0.13
C GLY A 338 -5.95 4.04 -1.26
N ASN A 339 -5.38 2.84 -1.38
CA ASN A 339 -5.12 2.19 -2.66
C ASN A 339 -6.41 1.85 -3.42
N TRP A 340 -7.41 1.21 -2.78
CA TRP A 340 -8.69 0.94 -3.45
C TRP A 340 -9.48 2.22 -3.73
N SER A 341 -9.31 3.25 -2.89
CA SER A 341 -10.04 4.52 -3.09
C SER A 341 -9.48 5.34 -4.24
N VAL A 342 -8.16 5.29 -4.46
CA VAL A 342 -7.51 5.87 -5.64
C VAL A 342 -7.91 5.11 -6.90
N ASP A 343 -7.98 3.78 -6.83
CA ASP A 343 -8.44 2.95 -7.95
C ASP A 343 -9.88 3.32 -8.33
N TRP A 344 -10.78 3.39 -7.37
CA TRP A 344 -12.13 3.89 -7.62
C TRP A 344 -12.13 5.29 -8.25
N SER A 345 -11.41 6.22 -7.66
CA SER A 345 -11.36 7.61 -8.14
C SER A 345 -10.86 7.73 -9.58
N TRP A 346 -9.87 6.93 -9.97
CA TRP A 346 -9.29 7.01 -11.31
C TRP A 346 -10.07 6.19 -12.34
N TRP A 347 -10.63 5.03 -11.95
CA TRP A 347 -11.17 4.06 -12.90
C TRP A 347 -12.66 3.79 -12.74
N GLU A 348 -13.25 3.88 -11.56
CA GLU A 348 -14.65 3.52 -11.27
C GLU A 348 -15.05 2.14 -11.81
N LYS A 349 -14.16 1.14 -11.70
CA LYS A 349 -14.39 -0.19 -12.27
C LYS A 349 -15.03 -1.18 -11.31
N ASP A 350 -14.84 -1.01 -10.00
CA ASP A 350 -15.31 -1.98 -9.01
C ASP A 350 -16.12 -1.32 -7.88
N VAL A 351 -17.43 -1.44 -7.94
CA VAL A 351 -18.34 -0.86 -6.93
C VAL A 351 -18.11 -1.40 -5.52
N ARG A 352 -17.43 -2.55 -5.38
CA ARG A 352 -17.10 -3.14 -4.06
C ARG A 352 -16.14 -2.25 -3.27
N GLU A 353 -15.29 -1.46 -3.93
CA GLU A 353 -14.38 -0.52 -3.28
C GLU A 353 -15.12 0.58 -2.53
N ARG A 354 -16.30 1.00 -3.03
CA ARG A 354 -17.20 1.90 -2.30
C ARG A 354 -17.70 1.26 -1.01
N GLN A 355 -18.12 -0.01 -1.08
CA GLN A 355 -18.61 -0.77 0.07
C GLN A 355 -17.50 -0.98 1.12
N LEU A 356 -16.24 -1.19 0.68
CA LEU A 356 -15.08 -1.29 1.57
C LEU A 356 -14.85 0.02 2.32
N SER A 357 -14.87 1.15 1.63
CA SER A 357 -14.72 2.48 2.24
C SER A 357 -15.85 2.80 3.21
N ASP A 358 -17.10 2.59 2.82
CA ASP A 358 -18.27 2.83 3.69
C ASP A 358 -18.21 1.98 4.97
N LYS A 359 -17.76 0.72 4.86
CA LYS A 359 -17.63 -0.21 6.00
C LYS A 359 -16.49 0.22 6.93
N LEU A 360 -15.32 0.53 6.38
CA LEU A 360 -14.18 0.99 7.15
C LEU A 360 -14.50 2.29 7.93
N GLN A 361 -15.12 3.26 7.25
CA GLN A 361 -15.50 4.53 7.87
C GLN A 361 -16.63 4.34 8.92
N ALA A 362 -17.55 3.40 8.71
CA ALA A 362 -18.54 3.05 9.73
C ALA A 362 -17.89 2.51 11.00
N PHE A 363 -16.86 1.67 10.85
CA PHE A 363 -16.08 1.17 11.99
C PHE A 363 -15.41 2.30 12.75
N PHE A 364 -14.65 3.17 12.08
CA PHE A 364 -13.94 4.27 12.74
C PHE A 364 -14.88 5.31 13.34
N GLU A 365 -16.03 5.58 12.72
CA GLU A 365 -17.06 6.43 13.33
C GLU A 365 -17.57 5.81 14.65
N SER A 366 -17.79 4.48 14.70
CA SER A 366 -18.22 3.78 15.90
C SER A 366 -17.16 3.73 17.00
N ALA A 367 -15.87 3.78 16.62
CA ALA A 367 -14.75 3.83 17.55
C ALA A 367 -14.57 5.22 18.21
N GLY A 368 -15.25 6.25 17.71
CA GLY A 368 -15.27 7.61 18.28
C GLY A 368 -14.26 8.56 17.65
N THR A 369 -14.24 9.81 18.09
CA THR A 369 -13.44 10.88 17.47
C THR A 369 -11.94 10.79 17.69
N ASN A 370 -11.49 10.06 18.72
CA ASN A 370 -10.07 9.86 19.02
C ASN A 370 -9.71 8.37 18.96
N TYR A 371 -10.17 7.70 17.89
CA TYR A 371 -9.88 6.28 17.69
C TYR A 371 -8.38 5.99 17.70
N GLY A 372 -8.01 4.83 18.21
CA GLY A 372 -6.62 4.37 18.23
C GLY A 372 -6.09 4.02 16.83
N CYS A 373 -4.83 3.66 16.76
CA CYS A 373 -4.19 3.37 15.46
C CYS A 373 -3.90 1.89 15.22
N GLN A 374 -4.16 1.00 16.19
CA GLN A 374 -4.01 -0.44 15.97
C GLN A 374 -5.22 -1.18 16.54
N PHE A 375 -5.68 -2.17 15.77
CA PHE A 375 -6.85 -2.97 16.10
C PHE A 375 -6.64 -4.43 15.71
N THR A 376 -7.25 -5.35 16.46
CA THR A 376 -7.55 -6.67 15.90
C THR A 376 -8.60 -6.51 14.80
N LEU A 377 -8.69 -7.46 13.86
CA LEU A 377 -9.63 -7.29 12.73
C LEU A 377 -11.09 -7.28 13.14
N ASP A 378 -11.45 -7.90 14.28
CA ASP A 378 -12.78 -7.85 14.87
C ASP A 378 -13.08 -6.54 15.63
N GLY A 379 -12.11 -5.60 15.65
CA GLY A 379 -12.32 -4.22 16.12
C GLY A 379 -11.89 -3.95 17.56
N LYS A 380 -11.17 -4.85 18.25
CA LYS A 380 -10.61 -4.55 19.56
C LYS A 380 -9.39 -3.63 19.42
N GLN A 381 -9.45 -2.43 20.02
CA GLN A 381 -8.35 -1.49 20.05
C GLN A 381 -7.14 -2.03 20.82
N MET A 382 -5.96 -1.90 20.25
CA MET A 382 -4.69 -2.35 20.81
C MET A 382 -3.74 -1.19 21.13
N GLU A 383 -3.78 -0.13 20.34
CA GLU A 383 -2.95 1.07 20.52
C GLU A 383 -3.87 2.30 20.54
N PRO A 384 -3.92 3.07 21.65
CA PRO A 384 -4.84 4.20 21.77
C PRO A 384 -4.37 5.49 21.11
N ARG A 385 -3.13 5.54 20.60
CA ARG A 385 -2.61 6.73 19.92
C ARG A 385 -3.45 7.07 18.69
N HIS A 386 -3.94 8.29 18.60
CA HIS A 386 -4.63 8.81 17.43
C HIS A 386 -3.61 9.27 16.40
N ALA A 387 -3.35 8.44 15.38
CA ALA A 387 -2.29 8.64 14.41
C ALA A 387 -2.76 9.52 13.24
N GLN A 388 -2.04 10.62 12.97
CA GLN A 388 -2.37 11.53 11.86
C GLN A 388 -2.29 10.85 10.49
N GLY A 389 -1.40 9.85 10.33
CA GLY A 389 -1.33 9.04 9.11
C GLY A 389 -2.60 8.20 8.87
N LEU A 390 -3.22 7.68 9.94
CA LEU A 390 -4.50 6.96 9.83
C LEU A 390 -5.67 7.90 9.54
N VAL A 391 -5.71 9.07 10.20
CA VAL A 391 -6.67 10.14 9.86
C VAL A 391 -6.58 10.50 8.37
N ALA A 392 -5.36 10.64 7.87
CA ALA A 392 -5.08 10.96 6.48
C ALA A 392 -5.67 9.91 5.52
N VAL A 393 -5.41 8.63 5.76
CA VAL A 393 -5.89 7.55 4.86
C VAL A 393 -7.40 7.36 4.99
N ASN A 394 -7.99 7.51 6.18
CA ASN A 394 -9.44 7.48 6.35
C ASN A 394 -10.14 8.61 5.55
N ALA A 395 -9.52 9.78 5.43
CA ALA A 395 -10.02 10.85 4.56
C ALA A 395 -9.90 10.48 3.07
N VAL A 396 -8.78 9.85 2.64
CA VAL A 396 -8.63 9.34 1.26
C VAL A 396 -9.69 8.28 0.94
N ALA A 397 -10.10 7.45 1.90
CA ALA A 397 -11.18 6.49 1.73
C ALA A 397 -12.50 7.14 1.29
N SER A 398 -12.70 8.43 1.57
CA SER A 398 -13.86 9.21 1.12
C SER A 398 -13.94 9.41 -0.40
N LEU A 399 -12.85 9.19 -1.15
CA LEU A 399 -12.90 9.22 -2.62
C LEU A 399 -13.80 8.11 -3.19
N ALA A 400 -13.81 6.94 -2.56
CA ALA A 400 -14.65 5.82 -2.95
C ALA A 400 -15.97 5.77 -2.16
N ALA A 401 -16.01 6.25 -0.92
CA ALA A 401 -17.18 6.17 -0.05
C ALA A 401 -18.43 6.81 -0.66
N ASN A 402 -19.58 6.20 -0.37
CA ASN A 402 -20.88 6.71 -0.79
C ASN A 402 -21.73 7.24 0.38
N ASP A 403 -21.39 6.84 1.61
CA ASP A 403 -22.11 7.24 2.82
C ASP A 403 -21.79 8.72 3.17
N PRO A 404 -22.77 9.53 3.55
CA PRO A 404 -22.55 10.93 3.96
C PRO A 404 -21.55 11.12 5.11
N ARG A 405 -21.26 10.09 5.92
CA ARG A 405 -20.24 10.12 6.97
C ARG A 405 -18.85 10.44 6.45
N ALA A 406 -18.58 10.15 5.17
CA ALA A 406 -17.31 10.43 4.50
C ALA A 406 -16.87 11.89 4.71
N LYS A 407 -17.81 12.84 4.73
CA LYS A 407 -17.52 14.26 4.98
C LYS A 407 -16.84 14.49 6.34
N LYS A 408 -17.17 13.70 7.39
CA LYS A 408 -16.56 13.85 8.71
C LYS A 408 -15.06 13.56 8.68
N PHE A 409 -14.64 12.53 7.94
CA PHE A 409 -13.23 12.16 7.79
C PHE A 409 -12.45 13.16 6.95
N VAL A 410 -13.08 13.75 5.95
CA VAL A 410 -12.50 14.85 5.17
C VAL A 410 -12.27 16.08 6.06
N GLU A 411 -13.25 16.46 6.88
CA GLU A 411 -13.14 17.56 7.83
C GLU A 411 -12.13 17.28 8.95
N GLU A 412 -12.01 16.02 9.39
CA GLU A 412 -11.00 15.59 10.36
C GLU A 412 -9.59 15.81 9.80
N LEU A 413 -9.31 15.39 8.56
CA LEU A 413 -8.04 15.67 7.88
C LEU A 413 -7.82 17.18 7.71
N TRP A 414 -8.87 17.94 7.30
CA TRP A 414 -8.76 19.39 7.15
C TRP A 414 -8.32 20.07 8.44
N ASN A 415 -8.84 19.63 9.57
CA ASN A 415 -8.51 20.20 10.89
C ASN A 415 -7.23 19.61 11.51
N THR A 416 -6.68 18.54 10.95
CA THR A 416 -5.43 17.94 11.41
C THR A 416 -4.25 18.82 10.99
N PRO A 417 -3.34 19.18 11.92
CA PRO A 417 -2.13 19.90 11.58
C PRO A 417 -1.15 19.01 10.78
N THR A 418 -0.24 19.63 10.05
CA THR A 418 0.87 18.92 9.41
C THR A 418 1.69 18.19 10.48
N PRO A 419 1.94 16.87 10.33
CA PRO A 419 2.74 16.11 11.29
C PRO A 419 4.12 16.69 11.51
N ASP A 420 4.57 16.67 12.78
CA ASP A 420 5.90 17.09 13.20
C ASP A 420 6.54 16.08 14.17
N GLY A 421 7.70 16.39 14.72
CA GLY A 421 8.39 15.56 15.72
C GLY A 421 8.86 14.20 15.17
N LEU A 422 8.82 13.16 16.01
CA LEU A 422 9.41 11.86 15.69
C LEU A 422 8.60 11.04 14.69
N GLU A 423 7.30 11.22 14.64
CA GLU A 423 6.39 10.43 13.79
C GLU A 423 6.19 11.06 12.39
N ARG A 424 6.79 12.25 12.13
CA ARG A 424 6.56 13.03 10.90
C ARG A 424 6.97 12.33 9.59
N TYR A 425 7.79 11.28 9.65
CA TYR A 425 8.17 10.54 8.45
C TYR A 425 6.96 9.84 7.83
N TYR A 426 6.45 8.81 8.46
CA TYR A 426 5.36 8.01 7.91
C TYR A 426 4.04 8.78 7.90
N GLU A 427 3.71 9.40 9.03
CA GLU A 427 2.47 10.17 9.15
C GLU A 427 2.47 11.41 8.25
N GLY A 428 3.60 12.12 8.13
CA GLY A 428 3.71 13.29 7.26
C GLY A 428 3.64 12.97 5.77
N LEU A 429 4.24 11.86 5.33
CA LEU A 429 4.16 11.44 3.94
C LEU A 429 2.72 11.01 3.56
N LEU A 430 2.06 10.22 4.42
CA LEU A 430 0.65 9.86 4.21
C LEU A 430 -0.26 11.08 4.25
N TYR A 431 -0.02 12.00 5.19
CA TYR A 431 -0.77 13.27 5.29
C TYR A 431 -0.62 14.12 4.03
N MET A 432 0.62 14.29 3.52
CA MET A 432 0.86 15.07 2.32
C MET A 432 0.19 14.47 1.09
N MET A 433 0.28 13.15 0.91
CA MET A 433 -0.43 12.46 -0.16
C MET A 433 -1.95 12.59 -0.01
N ALA A 434 -2.49 12.49 1.22
CA ALA A 434 -3.92 12.64 1.46
C ALA A 434 -4.43 14.06 1.16
N LEU A 435 -3.64 15.11 1.44
CA LEU A 435 -3.98 16.46 1.02
C LEU A 435 -4.10 16.59 -0.50
N LEU A 436 -3.17 15.95 -1.24
CA LEU A 436 -3.22 15.93 -2.71
C LEU A 436 -4.44 15.16 -3.22
N HIS A 437 -4.73 14.00 -2.65
CA HIS A 437 -5.90 13.20 -3.00
C HIS A 437 -7.21 13.93 -2.73
N CYS A 438 -7.40 14.43 -1.51
CA CYS A 438 -8.63 15.11 -1.10
C CYS A 438 -8.77 16.50 -1.74
N GLY A 439 -7.68 17.15 -2.14
CA GLY A 439 -7.65 18.41 -2.86
C GLY A 439 -7.84 18.29 -4.38
N GLY A 440 -7.96 17.06 -4.92
CA GLY A 440 -8.08 16.83 -6.37
C GLY A 440 -6.79 17.10 -7.16
N GLU A 441 -5.64 17.11 -6.49
CA GLU A 441 -4.32 17.38 -7.09
C GLU A 441 -3.47 16.12 -7.31
N PHE A 442 -3.92 14.95 -6.86
CA PHE A 442 -3.27 13.67 -7.16
C PHE A 442 -3.79 13.12 -8.50
N LYS A 443 -3.10 13.48 -9.58
CA LYS A 443 -3.55 13.31 -10.96
C LYS A 443 -2.69 12.30 -11.73
N VAL A 444 -3.27 11.73 -12.77
CA VAL A 444 -2.54 11.01 -13.81
C VAL A 444 -1.93 12.03 -14.75
N TRP A 445 -0.63 11.94 -14.98
CA TRP A 445 0.13 12.85 -15.86
C TRP A 445 0.53 12.18 -17.15
#